data_d1cc384a95060d1d1a82d90797e6f09c
#
_entry.id   d1cc384a95060d1d1a82d90797e6f09c
#
_cell.length_a   1.000
_cell.length_b   1.000
_cell.length_c   1.000
_cell.angle_alpha   90.00
_cell.angle_beta   90.00
_cell.angle_gamma   90.00
#
_symmetry.space_group_name_H-M   'P 1'
#
loop_
_entity.id
_entity.type
_entity.pdbx_description
1 polymer ?
#
loop_
_entity_poly.entity_id
_entity_poly.type
_entity_poly.pdbx_seq_one_letter_code
_entity_poly.pdbx_strand_id
1 'polypeptide(L)'
;DQPRSRGLGDVYKRQIIMSAFLNFVGAMVSTGVAKTIGGEIVTSPQMVDSTVLIAALFAAIVWNLFTWKIGMPSSSSHALIGGVLGAVTISYGTGAINGNGVFMIVAGLIGSPVIAMFSGYVIMTLLFILFRNVGRSKVNYISLHIQSLSAAVMAFSHGSNDAQKCMGIITLALLSGGYIGELEVPFLVKIACAFAMCAGTSVGGWRIIRTVGN
;
A
#
# COMPACT_ATOMS: atom_id res chain seq x y z
N ASP A 1 -36.12 16.37 -7.77
CA ASP A 1 -34.65 16.30 -7.56
C ASP A 1 -34.27 15.12 -6.69
N GLN A 2 -33.69 14.07 -7.28
CA GLN A 2 -32.67 13.24 -6.66
C GLN A 2 -32.65 11.74 -7.05
N PRO A 3 -32.84 11.35 -8.30
CA PRO A 3 -32.49 9.97 -8.71
C PRO A 3 -30.95 9.79 -8.93
N ARG A 4 -30.22 10.86 -9.30
CA ARG A 4 -28.79 10.78 -9.61
C ARG A 4 -27.89 10.57 -8.38
N SER A 5 -28.23 11.17 -7.24
CA SER A 5 -27.42 11.05 -6.02
C SER A 5 -27.51 9.68 -5.35
N ARG A 6 -28.66 9.00 -5.44
CA ARG A 6 -28.83 7.63 -4.94
C ARG A 6 -28.06 6.62 -5.78
N GLY A 7 -28.06 6.75 -7.10
CA GLY A 7 -27.32 5.86 -7.99
C GLY A 7 -25.81 5.96 -7.84
N LEU A 8 -25.27 7.16 -7.64
CA LEU A 8 -23.85 7.37 -7.38
C LEU A 8 -23.42 6.75 -6.04
N GLY A 9 -24.20 6.91 -4.98
CA GLY A 9 -23.92 6.30 -3.70
C GLY A 9 -23.83 4.77 -3.73
N ASP A 10 -24.67 4.13 -4.51
CA ASP A 10 -24.64 2.66 -4.66
C ASP A 10 -23.47 2.17 -5.50
N VAL A 11 -23.06 2.91 -6.53
CA VAL A 11 -21.85 2.62 -7.31
C VAL A 11 -20.59 2.70 -6.42
N TYR A 12 -20.47 3.76 -5.62
CA TYR A 12 -19.35 3.90 -4.69
C TYR A 12 -19.30 2.78 -3.63
N LYS A 13 -20.45 2.39 -3.08
CA LYS A 13 -20.52 1.27 -2.13
C LYS A 13 -20.03 -0.04 -2.75
N ARG A 14 -20.49 -0.34 -3.98
CA ARG A 14 -20.03 -1.54 -4.71
C ARG A 14 -18.52 -1.51 -4.98
N GLN A 15 -17.99 -0.36 -5.36
CA GLN A 15 -16.54 -0.20 -5.58
C GLN A 15 -15.73 -0.37 -4.28
N ILE A 16 -16.19 0.16 -3.16
CA ILE A 16 -15.53 -0.03 -1.86
C ILE A 16 -15.54 -1.50 -1.45
N ILE A 17 -16.66 -2.19 -1.58
CA ILE A 17 -16.77 -3.62 -1.26
C ILE A 17 -15.85 -4.45 -2.17
N MET A 18 -15.87 -4.19 -3.47
CA MET A 18 -14.98 -4.85 -4.43
C MET A 18 -13.51 -4.61 -4.07
N SER A 19 -13.14 -3.36 -3.79
CA SER A 19 -11.77 -3.00 -3.44
C SER A 19 -11.33 -3.65 -2.13
N ALA A 20 -12.19 -3.67 -1.12
CA ALA A 20 -11.90 -4.31 0.17
C ALA A 20 -11.68 -5.82 0.02
N PHE A 21 -12.55 -6.48 -0.76
CA PHE A 21 -12.43 -7.91 -1.06
C PHE A 21 -11.15 -8.22 -1.86
N LEU A 22 -10.87 -7.44 -2.90
CA LEU A 22 -9.68 -7.66 -3.73
C LEU A 22 -8.37 -7.32 -3.00
N ASN A 23 -8.37 -6.34 -2.09
CA ASN A 23 -7.27 -6.09 -1.18
C ASN A 23 -7.01 -7.31 -0.28
N PHE A 24 -8.06 -7.91 0.27
CA PHE A 24 -7.94 -9.13 1.07
C PHE A 24 -7.32 -10.28 0.26
N VAL A 25 -7.86 -10.56 -0.92
CA VAL A 25 -7.36 -11.63 -1.80
C VAL A 25 -5.91 -11.35 -2.21
N GLY A 26 -5.60 -10.12 -2.60
CA GLY A 26 -4.23 -9.70 -2.97
C GLY A 26 -3.24 -9.92 -1.83
N ALA A 27 -3.62 -9.59 -0.60
CA ALA A 27 -2.79 -9.80 0.59
C ALA A 27 -2.47 -11.27 0.86
N MET A 28 -3.36 -12.19 0.49
CA MET A 28 -3.17 -13.64 0.70
C MET A 28 -2.23 -14.29 -0.32
N VAL A 29 -2.07 -13.70 -1.52
CA VAL A 29 -1.40 -14.36 -2.66
C VAL A 29 0.12 -14.31 -2.57
N SER A 30 0.72 -13.23 -2.05
CA SER A 30 2.18 -13.05 -2.11
C SER A 30 2.79 -12.69 -0.76
N THR A 31 4.05 -13.09 -0.55
CA THR A 31 4.85 -12.77 0.64
C THR A 31 6.28 -12.35 0.30
N GLY A 32 6.62 -12.19 -1.00
CA GLY A 32 7.97 -11.89 -1.46
C GLY A 32 8.54 -10.58 -0.89
N VAL A 33 7.73 -9.51 -0.90
CA VAL A 33 8.14 -8.18 -0.39
C VAL A 33 8.32 -8.18 1.13
N ALA A 34 7.63 -9.07 1.87
CA ALA A 34 7.77 -9.17 3.32
C ALA A 34 9.19 -9.59 3.73
N LYS A 35 9.78 -10.51 2.99
CA LYS A 35 11.17 -10.99 3.23
C LYS A 35 12.20 -9.88 2.97
N THR A 36 11.99 -9.08 1.94
CA THR A 36 12.89 -7.98 1.54
C THR A 36 12.90 -6.85 2.56
N ILE A 37 11.73 -6.42 3.03
CA ILE A 37 11.63 -5.28 3.98
C ILE A 37 12.25 -5.62 5.34
N GLY A 38 12.11 -6.87 5.81
CA GLY A 38 12.68 -7.32 7.07
C GLY A 38 14.21 -7.37 7.09
N GLY A 39 14.87 -7.49 5.92
CA GLY A 39 16.31 -7.70 5.83
C GLY A 39 17.14 -6.57 5.24
N GLU A 40 16.52 -5.59 4.56
CA GLU A 40 17.28 -4.61 3.76
C GLU A 40 17.47 -3.24 4.44
N ILE A 41 16.66 -2.89 5.43
CA ILE A 41 16.72 -1.57 6.08
C ILE A 41 17.85 -1.47 7.10
N VAL A 42 18.16 -2.58 7.77
CA VAL A 42 19.15 -2.67 8.85
C VAL A 42 20.32 -3.59 8.46
N THR A 43 21.48 -3.32 9.02
CA THR A 43 22.69 -4.16 8.79
C THR A 43 22.55 -5.53 9.42
N SER A 44 21.78 -5.66 10.50
CA SER A 44 21.55 -6.93 11.19
C SER A 44 20.10 -6.99 11.71
N PRO A 45 19.33 -8.07 11.40
CA PRO A 45 17.97 -8.24 11.89
C PRO A 45 17.82 -8.18 13.41
N GLN A 46 18.87 -8.56 14.16
CA GLN A 46 18.87 -8.53 15.64
C GLN A 46 18.82 -7.10 16.21
N MET A 47 19.15 -6.08 15.44
CA MET A 47 19.05 -4.67 15.84
C MET A 47 17.59 -4.16 15.84
N VAL A 48 16.68 -4.92 15.29
CA VAL A 48 15.25 -4.59 15.30
C VAL A 48 14.60 -5.34 16.44
N ASP A 49 14.87 -4.91 17.66
CA ASP A 49 14.25 -5.46 18.88
C ASP A 49 12.80 -4.99 19.06
N SER A 50 12.12 -5.54 20.02
CA SER A 50 10.72 -5.20 20.32
C SER A 50 10.52 -3.70 20.63
N THR A 51 11.50 -3.04 21.20
CA THR A 51 11.43 -1.61 21.56
C THR A 51 11.48 -0.75 20.31
N VAL A 52 12.42 -1.03 19.41
CA VAL A 52 12.54 -0.37 18.10
C VAL A 52 11.28 -0.57 17.26
N LEU A 53 10.74 -1.79 17.25
CA LEU A 53 9.52 -2.09 16.51
C LEU A 53 8.30 -1.35 17.05
N ILE A 54 8.12 -1.32 18.36
CA ILE A 54 7.02 -0.57 18.99
C ILE A 54 7.15 0.91 18.68
N ALA A 55 8.34 1.49 18.80
CA ALA A 55 8.58 2.90 18.49
C ALA A 55 8.30 3.22 17.02
N ALA A 56 8.77 2.38 16.09
CA ALA A 56 8.56 2.52 14.65
C ALA A 56 7.07 2.44 14.27
N LEU A 57 6.36 1.43 14.80
CA LEU A 57 4.94 1.24 14.56
C LEU A 57 4.12 2.38 15.15
N PHE A 58 4.43 2.80 16.37
CA PHE A 58 3.77 3.93 17.02
C PHE A 58 3.91 5.22 16.18
N ALA A 59 5.13 5.53 15.73
CA ALA A 59 5.39 6.69 14.88
C ALA A 59 4.58 6.62 13.57
N ALA A 60 4.57 5.46 12.90
CA ALA A 60 3.82 5.25 11.68
C ALA A 60 2.29 5.37 11.89
N ILE A 61 1.76 4.83 12.98
CA ILE A 61 0.34 4.93 13.34
C ILE A 61 -0.05 6.38 13.60
N VAL A 62 0.72 7.11 14.41
CA VAL A 62 0.47 8.52 14.73
C VAL A 62 0.46 9.35 13.46
N TRP A 63 1.46 9.17 12.58
CA TRP A 63 1.53 9.87 11.29
C TRP A 63 0.33 9.56 10.40
N ASN A 64 -0.02 8.29 10.24
CA ASN A 64 -1.15 7.89 9.41
C ASN A 64 -2.50 8.38 9.94
N LEU A 65 -2.71 8.34 11.26
CA LEU A 65 -3.91 8.89 11.89
C LEU A 65 -4.00 10.41 11.74
N PHE A 66 -2.87 11.11 11.90
CA PHE A 66 -2.80 12.55 11.70
C PHE A 66 -3.18 12.93 10.26
N THR A 67 -2.53 12.34 9.27
CA THR A 67 -2.81 12.61 7.85
C THR A 67 -4.23 12.22 7.46
N TRP A 68 -4.73 11.11 7.98
CA TRP A 68 -6.13 10.70 7.78
C TRP A 68 -7.12 11.71 8.40
N LYS A 69 -6.82 12.22 9.59
CA LYS A 69 -7.68 13.21 10.26
C LYS A 69 -7.83 14.49 9.46
N ILE A 70 -6.77 14.98 8.84
CA ILE A 70 -6.80 16.17 7.97
C ILE A 70 -7.25 15.86 6.54
N GLY A 71 -7.49 14.59 6.20
CA GLY A 71 -7.92 14.16 4.86
C GLY A 71 -6.81 14.18 3.81
N MET A 72 -5.55 14.27 4.22
CA MET A 72 -4.39 14.28 3.31
C MET A 72 -3.97 12.86 2.97
N PRO A 73 -3.93 12.49 1.67
CA PRO A 73 -3.41 11.19 1.27
C PRO A 73 -1.92 11.11 1.61
N SER A 74 -1.54 10.09 2.35
CA SER A 74 -0.15 9.83 2.71
C SER A 74 0.22 8.38 2.40
N SER A 75 1.52 8.13 2.25
CA SER A 75 2.04 6.79 2.03
C SER A 75 2.33 6.10 3.37
N SER A 76 1.58 5.06 3.66
CA SER A 76 1.82 4.20 4.84
C SER A 76 3.20 3.55 4.80
N SER A 77 3.71 3.27 3.59
CA SER A 77 5.05 2.72 3.40
C SER A 77 6.14 3.69 3.83
N HIS A 78 6.03 4.97 3.43
CA HIS A 78 6.98 6.00 3.85
C HIS A 78 6.94 6.21 5.37
N ALA A 79 5.74 6.24 5.95
CA ALA A 79 5.57 6.37 7.40
C ALA A 79 6.24 5.20 8.15
N LEU A 80 6.06 3.98 7.66
CA LEU A 80 6.61 2.78 8.28
C LEU A 80 8.14 2.73 8.16
N ILE A 81 8.68 2.95 6.95
CA ILE A 81 10.13 2.96 6.71
C ILE A 81 10.80 4.08 7.50
N GLY A 82 10.21 5.28 7.47
CA GLY A 82 10.70 6.42 8.26
C GLY A 82 10.67 6.15 9.78
N GLY A 83 9.62 5.49 10.27
CA GLY A 83 9.51 5.05 11.66
C GLY A 83 10.63 4.07 12.05
N VAL A 84 10.89 3.05 11.22
CA VAL A 84 11.97 2.07 11.46
C VAL A 84 13.34 2.75 11.42
N LEU A 85 13.62 3.56 10.39
CA LEU A 85 14.87 4.29 10.27
C LEU A 85 15.12 5.21 11.46
N GLY A 86 14.09 5.96 11.88
CA GLY A 86 14.19 6.85 13.05
C GLY A 86 14.44 6.10 14.33
N ALA A 87 13.70 5.02 14.60
CA ALA A 87 13.84 4.22 15.80
C ALA A 87 15.22 3.52 15.88
N VAL A 88 15.68 2.92 14.78
CA VAL A 88 17.01 2.30 14.68
C VAL A 88 18.13 3.33 14.87
N THR A 89 18.00 4.49 14.25
CA THR A 89 19.01 5.56 14.38
C THR A 89 19.18 6.04 15.81
N ILE A 90 18.08 6.18 16.54
CA ILE A 90 18.11 6.61 17.94
C ILE A 90 18.66 5.52 18.86
N SER A 91 18.30 4.26 18.61
CA SER A 91 18.69 3.15 19.48
C SER A 91 20.12 2.65 19.24
N TYR A 92 20.58 2.62 17.99
CA TYR A 92 21.84 1.97 17.60
C TYR A 92 22.78 2.88 16.78
N GLY A 93 22.36 4.12 16.51
CA GLY A 93 23.12 5.04 15.69
C GLY A 93 22.98 4.79 14.18
N THR A 94 23.55 5.72 13.39
CA THR A 94 23.48 5.67 11.91
C THR A 94 24.23 4.49 11.29
N GLY A 95 25.23 3.92 11.97
CA GLY A 95 25.99 2.76 11.52
C GLY A 95 25.17 1.45 11.45
N ALA A 96 24.01 1.40 12.13
CA ALA A 96 23.10 0.28 12.09
C ALA A 96 22.22 0.25 10.82
N ILE A 97 22.21 1.34 10.05
CA ILE A 97 21.42 1.46 8.83
C ILE A 97 22.18 0.87 7.65
N ASN A 98 21.52 0.02 6.88
CA ASN A 98 22.04 -0.45 5.61
C ASN A 98 21.87 0.64 4.52
N GLY A 99 22.94 1.40 4.28
CA GLY A 99 22.93 2.50 3.32
C GLY A 99 22.53 2.09 1.91
N ASN A 100 22.95 0.90 1.44
CA ASN A 100 22.55 0.39 0.13
C ASN A 100 21.06 0.06 0.06
N GLY A 101 20.51 -0.56 1.09
CA GLY A 101 19.08 -0.85 1.17
C GLY A 101 18.24 0.44 1.17
N VAL A 102 18.63 1.42 1.96
CA VAL A 102 17.96 2.74 1.99
C VAL A 102 18.08 3.44 0.63
N PHE A 103 19.24 3.41 -0.01
CA PHE A 103 19.43 3.97 -1.35
C PHE A 103 18.49 3.33 -2.37
N MET A 104 18.36 2.01 -2.38
CA MET A 104 17.44 1.29 -3.29
C MET A 104 15.99 1.66 -3.04
N ILE A 105 15.58 1.81 -1.77
CA ILE A 105 14.23 2.26 -1.41
C ILE A 105 14.00 3.68 -1.93
N VAL A 106 14.91 4.62 -1.68
CA VAL A 106 14.78 6.01 -2.12
C VAL A 106 14.80 6.11 -3.65
N ALA A 107 15.67 5.36 -4.31
CA ALA A 107 15.72 5.28 -5.78
C ALA A 107 14.40 4.74 -6.35
N GLY A 108 13.80 3.72 -5.74
CA GLY A 108 12.48 3.21 -6.11
C GLY A 108 11.38 4.24 -5.90
N LEU A 109 11.42 4.99 -4.80
CA LEU A 109 10.46 6.04 -4.48
C LEU A 109 10.46 7.19 -5.49
N ILE A 110 11.64 7.61 -5.95
CA ILE A 110 11.78 8.67 -6.95
C ILE A 110 11.57 8.13 -8.36
N GLY A 111 12.10 6.94 -8.65
CA GLY A 111 12.04 6.32 -9.97
C GLY A 111 10.63 5.88 -10.37
N SER A 112 9.84 5.32 -9.43
CA SER A 112 8.52 4.80 -9.75
C SER A 112 7.53 5.87 -10.27
N PRO A 113 7.42 7.10 -9.74
CA PRO A 113 6.57 8.13 -10.32
C PRO A 113 7.03 8.55 -11.74
N VAL A 114 8.33 8.62 -11.97
CA VAL A 114 8.89 8.98 -13.29
C VAL A 114 8.54 7.92 -14.32
N ILE A 115 8.76 6.64 -13.98
CA ILE A 115 8.40 5.51 -14.86
C ILE A 115 6.89 5.47 -15.09
N ALA A 116 6.09 5.66 -14.03
CA ALA A 116 4.63 5.68 -14.13
C ALA A 116 4.13 6.83 -15.03
N MET A 117 4.71 8.02 -14.91
CA MET A 117 4.39 9.17 -15.75
C MET A 117 4.69 8.89 -17.23
N PHE A 118 5.88 8.36 -17.52
CA PHE A 118 6.25 8.01 -18.89
C PHE A 118 5.36 6.91 -19.47
N SER A 119 5.14 5.83 -18.72
CA SER A 119 4.27 4.73 -19.12
C SER A 119 2.84 5.19 -19.34
N GLY A 120 2.31 6.04 -18.46
CA GLY A 120 0.98 6.64 -18.60
C GLY A 120 0.85 7.48 -19.86
N TYR A 121 1.88 8.30 -20.16
CA TYR A 121 1.91 9.09 -21.39
C TYR A 121 1.90 8.19 -22.65
N VAL A 122 2.72 7.15 -22.68
CA VAL A 122 2.77 6.20 -23.81
C VAL A 122 1.43 5.49 -23.98
N ILE A 123 0.87 4.94 -22.88
CA ILE A 123 -0.42 4.24 -22.93
C ILE A 123 -1.52 5.17 -23.40
N MET A 124 -1.58 6.40 -22.88
CA MET A 124 -2.61 7.37 -23.28
C MET A 124 -2.49 7.75 -24.75
N THR A 125 -1.28 7.95 -25.23
CA THR A 125 -1.02 8.23 -26.66
C THR A 125 -1.47 7.07 -27.54
N LEU A 126 -1.16 5.83 -27.16
CA LEU A 126 -1.59 4.64 -27.88
C LEU A 126 -3.13 4.53 -27.92
N LEU A 127 -3.79 4.77 -26.79
CA LEU A 127 -5.25 4.77 -26.72
C LEU A 127 -5.86 5.86 -27.63
N PHE A 128 -5.28 7.06 -27.65
CA PHE A 128 -5.72 8.13 -28.56
C PHE A 128 -5.61 7.71 -30.02
N ILE A 129 -4.50 7.11 -30.42
CA ILE A 129 -4.30 6.64 -31.80
C ILE A 129 -5.31 5.52 -32.13
N LEU A 130 -5.49 4.57 -31.23
CA LEU A 130 -6.36 3.41 -31.44
C LEU A 130 -7.84 3.80 -31.56
N PHE A 131 -8.29 4.73 -30.72
CA PHE A 131 -9.70 5.10 -30.63
C PHE A 131 -10.07 6.36 -31.40
N ARG A 132 -9.14 7.02 -32.15
CA ARG A 132 -9.40 8.28 -32.85
C ARG A 132 -10.55 8.22 -33.87
N ASN A 133 -10.78 7.04 -34.47
CA ASN A 133 -11.80 6.82 -35.46
C ASN A 133 -13.08 6.14 -34.93
N VAL A 134 -13.13 5.91 -33.58
CA VAL A 134 -14.26 5.25 -32.96
C VAL A 134 -15.24 6.28 -32.41
N GLY A 135 -16.53 6.08 -32.64
CA GLY A 135 -17.57 7.01 -32.19
C GLY A 135 -17.56 7.18 -30.66
N ARG A 136 -17.72 8.42 -30.18
CA ARG A 136 -17.63 8.83 -28.77
C ARG A 136 -18.47 7.97 -27.83
N SER A 137 -19.68 7.59 -28.22
CA SER A 137 -20.56 6.73 -27.41
C SER A 137 -19.96 5.36 -27.15
N LYS A 138 -19.36 4.73 -28.18
CA LYS A 138 -18.71 3.42 -28.09
C LYS A 138 -17.44 3.49 -27.22
N VAL A 139 -16.65 4.54 -27.38
CA VAL A 139 -15.45 4.77 -26.55
C VAL A 139 -15.85 4.93 -25.08
N ASN A 140 -16.88 5.72 -24.80
CA ASN A 140 -17.35 5.94 -23.43
C ASN A 140 -17.85 4.63 -22.78
N TYR A 141 -18.60 3.81 -23.51
CA TYR A 141 -19.06 2.51 -23.03
C TYR A 141 -17.89 1.57 -22.70
N ILE A 142 -16.91 1.45 -23.60
CA ILE A 142 -15.71 0.63 -23.40
C ILE A 142 -14.91 1.15 -22.20
N SER A 143 -14.70 2.47 -22.10
CA SER A 143 -13.92 3.10 -21.03
C SER A 143 -14.51 2.83 -19.65
N LEU A 144 -15.83 2.86 -19.49
CA LEU A 144 -16.48 2.56 -18.21
C LEU A 144 -16.20 1.14 -17.73
N HIS A 145 -16.20 0.16 -18.63
CA HIS A 145 -15.91 -1.23 -18.29
C HIS A 145 -14.42 -1.45 -17.98
N ILE A 146 -13.54 -0.89 -18.81
CA ILE A 146 -12.09 -0.96 -18.59
C ILE A 146 -11.71 -0.26 -17.27
N GLN A 147 -12.33 0.87 -16.94
CA GLN A 147 -12.09 1.59 -15.69
C GLN A 147 -12.46 0.73 -14.47
N SER A 148 -13.57 0.01 -14.50
CA SER A 148 -13.97 -0.89 -13.44
C SER A 148 -12.99 -2.06 -13.26
N LEU A 149 -12.54 -2.63 -14.38
CA LEU A 149 -11.52 -3.69 -14.37
C LEU A 149 -10.17 -3.17 -13.84
N SER A 150 -9.74 -2.00 -14.30
CA SER A 150 -8.52 -1.34 -13.84
C SER A 150 -8.56 -1.06 -12.34
N ALA A 151 -9.69 -0.58 -11.82
CA ALA A 151 -9.88 -0.37 -10.38
C ALA A 151 -9.78 -1.68 -9.59
N ALA A 152 -10.32 -2.78 -10.14
CA ALA A 152 -10.23 -4.10 -9.53
C ALA A 152 -8.78 -4.60 -9.47
N VAL A 153 -8.04 -4.53 -10.57
CA VAL A 153 -6.61 -4.92 -10.65
C VAL A 153 -5.77 -4.04 -9.72
N MET A 154 -6.04 -2.73 -9.67
CA MET A 154 -5.34 -1.81 -8.77
C MET A 154 -5.58 -2.16 -7.30
N ALA A 155 -6.82 -2.46 -6.91
CA ALA A 155 -7.15 -2.87 -5.55
C ALA A 155 -6.45 -4.18 -5.16
N PHE A 156 -6.43 -5.17 -6.06
CA PHE A 156 -5.70 -6.42 -5.84
C PHE A 156 -4.18 -6.16 -5.65
N SER A 157 -3.57 -5.37 -6.54
CA SER A 157 -2.16 -5.02 -6.46
C SER A 157 -1.81 -4.24 -5.19
N HIS A 158 -2.68 -3.32 -4.79
CA HIS A 158 -2.53 -2.55 -3.55
C HIS A 158 -2.53 -3.48 -2.33
N GLY A 159 -3.53 -4.37 -2.21
CA GLY A 159 -3.58 -5.35 -1.13
C GLY A 159 -2.36 -6.28 -1.10
N SER A 160 -1.95 -6.75 -2.27
CA SER A 160 -0.76 -7.60 -2.39
C SER A 160 0.52 -6.89 -1.93
N ASN A 161 0.71 -5.62 -2.23
CA ASN A 161 1.94 -4.90 -1.90
C ASN A 161 1.95 -4.35 -0.47
N ASP A 162 0.88 -3.69 -0.05
CA ASP A 162 0.88 -2.97 1.22
C ASP A 162 0.73 -3.89 2.44
N ALA A 163 -0.06 -4.96 2.33
CA ALA A 163 -0.16 -5.93 3.40
C ALA A 163 1.19 -6.63 3.69
N GLN A 164 1.98 -6.89 2.66
CA GLN A 164 3.28 -7.57 2.82
C GLN A 164 4.28 -6.77 3.66
N LYS A 165 4.22 -5.45 3.64
CA LYS A 165 5.08 -4.59 4.46
C LYS A 165 4.81 -4.79 5.94
N CYS A 166 3.54 -4.81 6.33
CA CYS A 166 3.14 -5.11 7.70
C CYS A 166 3.47 -6.56 8.08
N MET A 167 3.22 -7.51 7.17
CA MET A 167 3.59 -8.91 7.37
C MET A 167 5.09 -9.07 7.63
N GLY A 168 5.95 -8.38 6.85
CA GLY A 168 7.40 -8.42 7.03
C GLY A 168 7.86 -7.93 8.38
N ILE A 169 7.31 -6.82 8.85
CA ILE A 169 7.66 -6.25 10.17
C ILE A 169 7.15 -7.12 11.31
N ILE A 170 5.92 -7.63 11.22
CA ILE A 170 5.39 -8.54 12.23
C ILE A 170 6.21 -9.83 12.28
N THR A 171 6.57 -10.38 11.11
CA THR A 171 7.41 -11.58 11.03
C THR A 171 8.79 -11.33 11.61
N LEU A 172 9.39 -10.18 11.35
CA LEU A 172 10.66 -9.78 11.95
C LEU A 172 10.56 -9.65 13.48
N ALA A 173 9.46 -9.09 13.99
CA ALA A 173 9.18 -9.03 15.41
C ALA A 173 9.10 -10.42 16.06
N LEU A 174 8.41 -11.35 15.39
CA LEU A 174 8.28 -12.73 15.88
C LEU A 174 9.63 -13.46 15.85
N LEU A 175 10.44 -13.22 14.83
CA LEU A 175 11.79 -13.79 14.71
C LEU A 175 12.71 -13.24 15.81
N SER A 176 12.74 -11.92 16.00
CA SER A 176 13.56 -11.26 17.04
C SER A 176 13.13 -11.66 18.45
N GLY A 177 11.83 -11.93 18.66
CA GLY A 177 11.30 -12.43 19.93
C GLY A 177 11.49 -13.93 20.16
N GLY A 178 12.09 -14.64 19.19
CA GLY A 178 12.32 -16.10 19.30
C GLY A 178 11.06 -16.96 19.14
N TYR A 179 9.94 -16.39 18.67
CA TYR A 179 8.69 -17.12 18.46
C TYR A 179 8.67 -17.96 17.17
N ILE A 180 9.52 -17.62 16.22
CA ILE A 180 9.70 -18.37 14.95
C ILE A 180 11.20 -18.52 14.69
N GLY A 181 11.60 -19.62 14.03
CA GLY A 181 13.01 -19.93 13.72
C GLY A 181 13.50 -19.37 12.38
N GLU A 182 12.59 -19.06 11.47
CA GLU A 182 12.91 -18.62 10.11
C GLU A 182 12.09 -17.41 9.73
N LEU A 183 12.60 -16.59 8.76
CA LEU A 183 11.90 -15.42 8.25
C LEU A 183 10.83 -15.86 7.22
N GLU A 184 9.88 -16.68 7.67
CA GLU A 184 8.71 -17.06 6.92
C GLU A 184 7.45 -16.46 7.54
N VAL A 185 6.58 -15.90 6.69
CA VAL A 185 5.36 -15.23 7.16
C VAL A 185 4.34 -16.28 7.63
N PRO A 186 4.03 -16.35 8.94
CA PRO A 186 3.06 -17.29 9.45
C PRO A 186 1.67 -17.06 8.85
N PHE A 187 0.91 -18.13 8.63
CA PHE A 187 -0.43 -18.04 8.04
C PHE A 187 -1.39 -17.12 8.82
N LEU A 188 -1.28 -17.14 10.15
CA LEU A 188 -2.07 -16.27 11.03
C LEU A 188 -1.78 -14.79 10.80
N VAL A 189 -0.51 -14.44 10.58
CA VAL A 189 -0.08 -13.07 10.25
C VAL A 189 -0.65 -12.64 8.89
N LYS A 190 -0.65 -13.53 7.89
CA LYS A 190 -1.27 -13.25 6.59
C LYS A 190 -2.75 -12.91 6.73
N ILE A 191 -3.51 -13.76 7.44
CA ILE A 191 -4.94 -13.54 7.66
C ILE A 191 -5.19 -12.24 8.41
N ALA A 192 -4.46 -11.97 9.48
CA ALA A 192 -4.63 -10.76 10.28
C ALA A 192 -4.36 -9.49 9.46
N CYS A 193 -3.26 -9.47 8.69
CA CYS A 193 -2.94 -8.33 7.81
C CYS A 193 -3.95 -8.17 6.67
N ALA A 194 -4.38 -9.26 6.05
CA ALA A 194 -5.39 -9.24 4.98
C ALA A 194 -6.74 -8.71 5.50
N PHE A 195 -7.15 -9.14 6.69
CA PHE A 195 -8.37 -8.65 7.33
C PHE A 195 -8.26 -7.18 7.73
N ALA A 196 -7.13 -6.76 8.29
CA ALA A 196 -6.88 -5.36 8.62
C ALA A 196 -6.92 -4.45 7.39
N MET A 197 -6.35 -4.88 6.25
CA MET A 197 -6.42 -4.17 4.97
C MET A 197 -7.86 -4.04 4.47
N CYS A 198 -8.63 -5.13 4.51
CA CYS A 198 -10.03 -5.13 4.12
C CYS A 198 -10.86 -4.15 4.97
N ALA A 199 -10.72 -4.23 6.30
CA ALA A 199 -11.42 -3.36 7.23
C ALA A 199 -11.00 -1.89 7.07
N GLY A 200 -9.70 -1.62 6.96
CA GLY A 200 -9.15 -0.27 6.76
C GLY A 200 -9.66 0.38 5.47
N THR A 201 -9.69 -0.37 4.37
CA THR A 201 -10.22 0.11 3.08
C THR A 201 -11.71 0.41 3.18
N SER A 202 -12.47 -0.44 3.88
CA SER A 202 -13.92 -0.26 4.04
C SER A 202 -14.29 0.98 4.84
N VAL A 203 -13.53 1.29 5.90
CA VAL A 203 -13.82 2.40 6.83
C VAL A 203 -13.11 3.69 6.41
N GLY A 204 -11.82 3.60 6.02
CA GLY A 204 -10.96 4.76 5.77
C GLY A 204 -11.16 5.40 4.40
N GLY A 205 -11.48 4.61 3.38
CA GLY A 205 -11.55 5.05 1.98
C GLY A 205 -12.54 6.18 1.73
N TRP A 206 -13.70 6.14 2.36
CA TRP A 206 -14.76 7.13 2.16
C TRP A 206 -14.33 8.57 2.50
N ARG A 207 -13.57 8.75 3.57
CA ARG A 207 -13.14 10.10 4.00
C ARG A 207 -12.15 10.71 3.01
N ILE A 208 -11.18 9.92 2.54
CA ILE A 208 -10.18 10.37 1.57
C ILE A 208 -10.83 10.66 0.22
N ILE A 209 -11.71 9.78 -0.26
CA ILE A 209 -12.46 9.98 -1.52
C ILE A 209 -13.21 11.30 -1.49
N ARG A 210 -13.86 11.64 -0.38
CA ARG A 210 -14.62 12.89 -0.25
C ARG A 210 -13.72 14.13 -0.26
N THR A 211 -12.51 14.04 0.30
CA THR A 211 -11.57 15.18 0.35
C THR A 211 -10.90 15.41 -1.00
N VAL A 212 -10.56 14.35 -1.74
CA VAL A 212 -9.87 14.43 -3.03
C VAL A 212 -10.86 14.65 -4.19
N GLY A 213 -12.13 14.27 -4.02
CA GLY A 213 -13.17 14.36 -5.04
C GLY A 213 -13.97 15.67 -5.06
N ASN A 214 -13.72 16.58 -4.14
CA ASN A 214 -14.21 17.96 -4.09
C ASN A 214 -13.12 18.95 -4.46
#